data_a41b945a3f472d4e73bc57e89783f9ca
#
_entry.id   a41b945a3f472d4e73bc57e89783f9ca
#
_cell.length_a   1.000
_cell.length_b   1.000
_cell.length_c   1.000
_cell.angle_alpha   90.00
_cell.angle_beta   90.00
_cell.angle_gamma   90.00
#
_symmetry.space_group_name_H-M   'P 1'
#
loop_
_entity.id
_entity.type
_entity.pdbx_description
1 polymer ?
#
loop_
_entity_poly.entity_id
_entity_poly.type
_entity_poly.pdbx_seq_one_letter_code
_entity_poly.pdbx_strand_id
1 'polypeptide(L)'
;VVTRRDTFAGRITLLYGHFNGVGIYLIDAPHLYDRPGSPYHDTNQHAYPDNVLRFALLGWVGSEMASGLDPFWRPDVVHAHDWHAGLTPAYLAARGRPAKSVFTVHNLAYQGMFYSWHMNDIELPWSFYNMHGLEFNGQISFLKAGLYYADHITAVSPTYAREITEPQYAYGMEGLLRQRHHEGRLSGILNGVDDGIWSPQNDLLLPMRYDRDTL
;
A
#
# COMPACT_ATOMS: atom_id res chain seq x y z
N VAL A 1 -21.53 -11.83 -2.32
CA VAL A 1 -20.89 -11.40 -3.60
C VAL A 1 -21.38 -10.00 -3.92
N VAL A 2 -20.47 -9.07 -4.09
CA VAL A 2 -20.77 -7.71 -4.56
C VAL A 2 -20.81 -7.71 -6.10
N THR A 3 -19.72 -8.13 -6.73
CA THR A 3 -19.61 -8.18 -8.19
C THR A 3 -18.57 -9.21 -8.65
N ARG A 4 -18.58 -9.53 -9.94
CA ARG A 4 -17.55 -10.29 -10.62
C ARG A 4 -17.01 -9.46 -11.77
N ARG A 5 -15.68 -9.47 -11.98
CA ARG A 5 -15.00 -8.71 -13.03
C ARG A 5 -13.91 -9.55 -13.71
N ASP A 6 -13.81 -9.39 -15.01
CA ASP A 6 -12.62 -9.79 -15.75
C ASP A 6 -11.63 -8.62 -15.72
N THR A 7 -10.38 -8.88 -15.37
CA THR A 7 -9.32 -7.90 -15.19
C THR A 7 -8.08 -8.31 -15.95
N PHE A 8 -7.08 -7.43 -16.02
CA PHE A 8 -5.77 -7.76 -16.59
C PHE A 8 -5.07 -8.95 -15.88
N ALA A 9 -5.42 -9.19 -14.62
CA ALA A 9 -4.87 -10.28 -13.81
C ALA A 9 -5.81 -11.49 -13.70
N GLY A 10 -6.81 -11.61 -14.59
CA GLY A 10 -7.80 -12.67 -14.63
C GLY A 10 -9.13 -12.28 -13.96
N ARG A 11 -10.01 -13.27 -13.85
CA ARG A 11 -11.35 -13.05 -13.28
C ARG A 11 -11.30 -13.02 -11.77
N ILE A 12 -11.97 -12.02 -11.18
CA ILE A 12 -12.10 -11.86 -9.74
C ILE A 12 -13.57 -11.84 -9.30
N THR A 13 -13.80 -12.19 -8.05
CA THR A 13 -15.05 -11.94 -7.34
C THR A 13 -14.78 -10.98 -6.17
N LEU A 14 -15.50 -9.88 -6.11
CA LEU A 14 -15.49 -8.99 -4.95
C LEU A 14 -16.55 -9.47 -3.96
N LEU A 15 -16.13 -9.79 -2.75
CA LEU A 15 -16.97 -10.17 -1.64
C LEU A 15 -17.02 -9.05 -0.63
N TYR A 16 -18.15 -8.93 0.08
CA TYR A 16 -18.28 -8.04 1.24
C TYR A 16 -18.77 -8.85 2.45
N GLY A 17 -18.22 -8.56 3.60
CA GLY A 17 -18.57 -9.16 4.87
C GLY A 17 -18.13 -8.31 6.05
N HIS A 18 -18.25 -8.85 7.27
CA HIS A 18 -17.82 -8.19 8.49
C HIS A 18 -16.83 -9.08 9.24
N PHE A 19 -15.82 -8.46 9.80
CA PHE A 19 -14.88 -9.10 10.71
C PHE A 19 -14.60 -8.17 11.89
N ASN A 20 -14.84 -8.63 13.11
CA ASN A 20 -14.71 -7.85 14.35
C ASN A 20 -15.45 -6.50 14.29
N GLY A 21 -16.65 -6.48 13.71
CA GLY A 21 -17.47 -5.26 13.61
C GLY A 21 -17.07 -4.30 12.49
N VAL A 22 -16.02 -4.62 11.73
CA VAL A 22 -15.55 -3.80 10.60
C VAL A 22 -16.01 -4.42 9.28
N GLY A 23 -16.54 -3.60 8.37
CA GLY A 23 -16.87 -4.01 7.00
C GLY A 23 -15.58 -4.30 6.21
N ILE A 24 -15.54 -5.46 5.56
CA ILE A 24 -14.38 -5.91 4.79
C ILE A 24 -14.80 -6.25 3.38
N TYR A 25 -14.08 -5.71 2.40
CA TYR A 25 -14.10 -6.19 1.03
C TYR A 25 -12.95 -7.17 0.80
N LEU A 26 -13.27 -8.31 0.20
CA LEU A 26 -12.31 -9.37 -0.09
C LEU A 26 -12.22 -9.57 -1.59
N ILE A 27 -11.00 -9.56 -2.10
CA ILE A 27 -10.70 -9.89 -3.50
C ILE A 27 -10.50 -11.40 -3.59
N ASP A 28 -11.55 -12.11 -3.97
CA ASP A 28 -11.50 -13.54 -4.20
C ASP A 28 -10.94 -13.82 -5.61
N ALA A 29 -9.66 -14.17 -5.64
CA ALA A 29 -8.87 -14.51 -6.82
C ALA A 29 -7.91 -15.65 -6.48
N PRO A 30 -8.39 -16.91 -6.32
CA PRO A 30 -7.58 -18.03 -5.85
C PRO A 30 -6.35 -18.28 -6.71
N HIS A 31 -6.45 -18.07 -8.03
CA HIS A 31 -5.33 -18.23 -8.97
C HIS A 31 -4.15 -17.29 -8.66
N LEU A 32 -4.36 -16.20 -7.93
CA LEU A 32 -3.33 -15.24 -7.52
C LEU A 32 -2.93 -15.39 -6.04
N TYR A 33 -3.91 -15.61 -5.16
CA TYR A 33 -3.71 -15.44 -3.72
C TYR A 33 -3.80 -16.71 -2.90
N ASP A 34 -4.49 -17.76 -3.37
CA ASP A 34 -4.57 -19.05 -2.66
C ASP A 34 -3.36 -19.92 -3.03
N ARG A 35 -2.22 -19.62 -2.44
CA ARG A 35 -0.94 -20.27 -2.71
C ARG A 35 -0.20 -20.56 -1.42
N PRO A 36 0.52 -21.72 -1.35
CA PRO A 36 1.34 -22.06 -0.19
C PRO A 36 2.58 -21.13 -0.12
N GLY A 37 3.08 -20.88 1.09
CA GLY A 37 4.25 -20.02 1.32
C GLY A 37 3.89 -18.72 1.99
N SER A 38 4.63 -17.66 1.70
CA SER A 38 4.38 -16.31 2.21
C SER A 38 3.55 -15.47 1.21
N PRO A 39 3.11 -14.26 1.59
CA PRO A 39 2.50 -13.34 0.63
C PRO A 39 3.39 -12.97 -0.57
N TYR A 40 4.71 -13.23 -0.50
CA TYR A 40 5.70 -12.79 -1.49
C TYR A 40 6.39 -13.93 -2.20
N HIS A 41 6.57 -15.08 -1.53
CA HIS A 41 7.44 -16.17 -1.93
C HIS A 41 6.75 -17.52 -1.79
N ASP A 42 7.13 -18.44 -2.66
CA ASP A 42 6.74 -19.83 -2.56
C ASP A 42 7.41 -20.52 -1.35
N THR A 43 7.13 -21.81 -1.17
CA THR A 43 7.70 -22.62 -0.09
C THR A 43 9.22 -22.80 -0.18
N ASN A 44 9.82 -22.53 -1.35
CA ASN A 44 11.26 -22.58 -1.60
C ASN A 44 11.92 -21.20 -1.46
N GLN A 45 11.20 -20.19 -0.96
CA GLN A 45 11.66 -18.79 -0.82
C GLN A 45 11.93 -18.08 -2.16
N HIS A 46 11.41 -18.57 -3.28
CA HIS A 46 11.45 -17.85 -4.53
C HIS A 46 10.27 -16.90 -4.64
N ALA A 47 10.54 -15.65 -5.04
CA ALA A 47 9.47 -14.68 -5.28
C ALA A 47 8.51 -15.19 -6.36
N TYR A 48 7.21 -15.02 -6.15
CA TYR A 48 6.24 -15.35 -7.18
C TYR A 48 6.47 -14.47 -8.42
N PRO A 49 6.60 -15.05 -9.60
CA PRO A 49 6.92 -14.30 -10.83
C PRO A 49 5.83 -13.33 -11.24
N ASP A 50 4.61 -13.55 -10.78
CA ASP A 50 3.43 -12.71 -11.03
C ASP A 50 3.10 -11.73 -9.87
N ASN A 51 4.05 -11.48 -8.96
CA ASN A 51 3.86 -10.50 -7.90
C ASN A 51 3.46 -9.12 -8.43
N VAL A 52 3.96 -8.72 -9.59
CA VAL A 52 3.56 -7.48 -10.25
C VAL A 52 2.05 -7.42 -10.48
N LEU A 53 1.44 -8.49 -11.01
CA LEU A 53 -0.01 -8.58 -11.25
C LEU A 53 -0.80 -8.66 -9.95
N ARG A 54 -0.32 -9.45 -8.99
CA ARG A 54 -0.96 -9.65 -7.68
C ARG A 54 -1.14 -8.33 -6.92
N PHE A 55 -0.08 -7.53 -6.84
CA PHE A 55 -0.12 -6.27 -6.12
C PHE A 55 -0.68 -5.12 -6.98
N ALA A 56 -0.51 -5.15 -8.29
CA ALA A 56 -1.21 -4.22 -9.16
C ALA A 56 -2.73 -4.38 -9.07
N LEU A 57 -3.23 -5.61 -9.02
CA LEU A 57 -4.66 -5.90 -8.86
C LEU A 57 -5.22 -5.33 -7.55
N LEU A 58 -4.49 -5.45 -6.44
CA LEU A 58 -4.89 -4.85 -5.17
C LEU A 58 -5.10 -3.33 -5.31
N GLY A 59 -4.13 -2.64 -5.91
CA GLY A 59 -4.22 -1.20 -6.17
C GLY A 59 -5.35 -0.84 -7.13
N TRP A 60 -5.53 -1.63 -8.17
CA TRP A 60 -6.59 -1.45 -9.17
C TRP A 60 -7.97 -1.56 -8.53
N VAL A 61 -8.23 -2.62 -7.74
CA VAL A 61 -9.52 -2.80 -7.04
C VAL A 61 -9.79 -1.64 -6.10
N GLY A 62 -8.80 -1.18 -5.32
CA GLY A 62 -8.94 -0.01 -4.46
C GLY A 62 -9.41 1.24 -5.23
N SER A 63 -8.88 1.47 -6.43
CA SER A 63 -9.31 2.59 -7.28
C SER A 63 -10.68 2.37 -7.92
N GLU A 64 -11.00 1.12 -8.30
CA GLU A 64 -12.30 0.77 -8.88
C GLU A 64 -13.44 0.93 -7.86
N MET A 65 -13.18 0.70 -6.57
CA MET A 65 -14.15 1.00 -5.51
C MET A 65 -14.58 2.48 -5.53
N ALA A 66 -13.63 3.39 -5.71
CA ALA A 66 -13.92 4.81 -5.84
C ALA A 66 -14.67 5.15 -7.15
N SER A 67 -14.51 4.31 -8.17
CA SER A 67 -15.17 4.47 -9.48
C SER A 67 -16.55 3.78 -9.56
N GLY A 68 -16.98 3.11 -8.47
CA GLY A 68 -18.30 2.46 -8.38
C GLY A 68 -18.29 0.97 -8.70
N LEU A 69 -17.22 0.26 -8.38
CA LEU A 69 -17.18 -1.20 -8.44
C LEU A 69 -18.24 -1.85 -7.56
N ASP A 70 -18.52 -1.25 -6.39
CA ASP A 70 -19.74 -1.49 -5.63
C ASP A 70 -20.79 -0.46 -6.05
N PRO A 71 -21.94 -0.87 -6.59
CA PRO A 71 -23.00 0.05 -7.01
C PRO A 71 -23.71 0.77 -5.85
N PHE A 72 -23.53 0.28 -4.62
CA PHE A 72 -24.23 0.80 -3.44
C PHE A 72 -23.36 1.64 -2.52
N TRP A 73 -22.02 1.59 -2.70
CA TRP A 73 -21.10 2.31 -1.85
C TRP A 73 -19.86 2.77 -2.60
N ARG A 74 -19.40 3.98 -2.29
CA ARG A 74 -18.14 4.54 -2.81
C ARG A 74 -17.38 5.26 -1.70
N PRO A 75 -16.06 5.11 -1.60
CA PRO A 75 -15.26 5.86 -0.65
C PRO A 75 -15.03 7.31 -1.12
N ASP A 76 -15.04 8.25 -0.19
CA ASP A 76 -14.57 9.63 -0.42
C ASP A 76 -13.04 9.71 -0.37
N VAL A 77 -12.42 8.81 0.40
CA VAL A 77 -10.98 8.69 0.59
C VAL A 77 -10.57 7.22 0.42
N VAL A 78 -9.51 7.01 -0.35
CA VAL A 78 -8.86 5.69 -0.46
C VAL A 78 -7.50 5.78 0.22
N HIS A 79 -7.29 4.98 1.26
CA HIS A 79 -6.05 4.92 2.01
C HIS A 79 -5.25 3.67 1.64
N ALA A 80 -4.11 3.87 1.02
CA ALA A 80 -3.23 2.80 0.56
C ALA A 80 -1.98 2.70 1.47
N HIS A 81 -1.51 1.48 1.69
CA HIS A 81 -0.39 1.20 2.58
C HIS A 81 0.75 0.50 1.83
N ASP A 82 1.95 1.07 1.92
CA ASP A 82 3.20 0.56 1.36
C ASP A 82 3.15 0.24 -0.14
N TRP A 83 4.24 -0.28 -0.67
CA TRP A 83 4.38 -0.61 -2.07
C TRP A 83 3.30 -1.58 -2.59
N HIS A 84 2.76 -2.44 -1.72
CA HIS A 84 1.72 -3.42 -2.07
C HIS A 84 0.47 -2.76 -2.65
N ALA A 85 0.09 -1.61 -2.10
CA ALA A 85 -1.03 -0.80 -2.57
C ALA A 85 -0.57 0.50 -3.27
N GLY A 86 0.72 0.61 -3.58
CA GLY A 86 1.33 1.84 -4.10
C GLY A 86 0.79 2.30 -5.45
N LEU A 87 0.25 1.40 -6.26
CA LEU A 87 -0.39 1.78 -7.52
C LEU A 87 -1.80 2.37 -7.35
N THR A 88 -2.43 2.25 -6.17
CA THR A 88 -3.79 2.79 -5.96
C THR A 88 -3.89 4.29 -6.29
N PRO A 89 -3.00 5.18 -5.79
CA PRO A 89 -3.06 6.60 -6.15
C PRO A 89 -2.82 6.86 -7.65
N ALA A 90 -1.98 6.04 -8.30
CA ALA A 90 -1.75 6.16 -9.75
C ALA A 90 -3.00 5.77 -10.55
N TYR A 91 -3.67 4.69 -10.20
CA TYR A 91 -4.92 4.29 -10.81
C TYR A 91 -6.03 5.34 -10.60
N LEU A 92 -6.13 5.91 -9.39
CA LEU A 92 -7.06 7.01 -9.13
C LEU A 92 -6.75 8.22 -10.02
N ALA A 93 -5.47 8.57 -10.17
CA ALA A 93 -5.05 9.66 -11.06
C ALA A 93 -5.41 9.39 -12.51
N ALA A 94 -5.19 8.17 -13.01
CA ALA A 94 -5.54 7.75 -14.37
C ALA A 94 -7.05 7.82 -14.64
N ARG A 95 -7.88 7.71 -13.59
CA ARG A 95 -9.35 7.78 -13.64
C ARG A 95 -9.93 9.16 -13.31
N GLY A 96 -9.12 10.21 -13.31
CA GLY A 96 -9.58 11.58 -13.02
C GLY A 96 -9.85 11.85 -11.54
N ARG A 97 -9.28 11.06 -10.63
CA ARG A 97 -9.35 11.26 -9.17
C ARG A 97 -10.78 11.23 -8.61
N PRO A 98 -11.51 10.13 -8.75
CA PRO A 98 -12.88 10.02 -8.24
C PRO A 98 -12.98 10.07 -6.72
N ALA A 99 -11.87 9.83 -6.00
CA ALA A 99 -11.72 9.98 -4.55
C ALA A 99 -10.38 10.60 -4.21
N LYS A 100 -10.25 11.13 -2.99
CA LYS A 100 -8.96 11.53 -2.43
C LYS A 100 -8.14 10.31 -2.04
N SER A 101 -6.82 10.46 -2.04
CA SER A 101 -5.90 9.39 -1.68
C SER A 101 -4.96 9.77 -0.55
N VAL A 102 -4.83 8.87 0.42
CA VAL A 102 -3.78 8.89 1.43
C VAL A 102 -2.87 7.69 1.20
N PHE A 103 -1.57 7.90 1.31
CA PHE A 103 -0.58 6.84 1.15
C PHE A 103 0.33 6.77 2.37
N THR A 104 0.32 5.64 3.08
CA THR A 104 1.18 5.44 4.27
C THR A 104 2.42 4.64 3.92
N VAL A 105 3.57 5.19 4.30
CA VAL A 105 4.86 4.52 4.25
C VAL A 105 5.17 3.94 5.63
N HIS A 106 5.23 2.61 5.71
CA HIS A 106 5.69 1.89 6.91
C HIS A 106 7.18 1.64 6.85
N ASN A 107 7.69 1.25 5.67
CA ASN A 107 9.12 1.06 5.46
C ASN A 107 9.51 1.41 4.01
N LEU A 108 10.22 2.51 3.85
CA LEU A 108 10.64 3.04 2.54
C LEU A 108 11.66 2.13 1.81
N ALA A 109 12.34 1.22 2.53
CA ALA A 109 13.30 0.30 1.94
C ALA A 109 12.65 -0.69 0.96
N TYR A 110 11.36 -1.00 1.15
CA TYR A 110 10.61 -1.91 0.27
C TYR A 110 9.89 -1.12 -0.81
N GLN A 111 10.41 -1.15 -2.03
CA GLN A 111 9.98 -0.25 -3.10
C GLN A 111 9.05 -0.89 -4.13
N GLY A 112 8.91 -2.23 -4.12
CA GLY A 112 8.09 -2.93 -5.12
C GLY A 112 8.58 -2.65 -6.54
N MET A 113 9.83 -3.08 -6.83
CA MET A 113 10.51 -2.81 -8.09
C MET A 113 10.22 -3.91 -9.10
N PHE A 114 9.78 -3.52 -10.30
CA PHE A 114 9.48 -4.43 -11.39
C PHE A 114 10.02 -3.89 -12.72
N TYR A 115 10.30 -4.79 -13.66
CA TYR A 115 10.78 -4.39 -14.98
C TYR A 115 9.76 -3.53 -15.75
N SER A 116 10.26 -2.60 -16.54
CA SER A 116 9.43 -1.61 -17.26
C SER A 116 8.45 -2.21 -18.27
N TRP A 117 8.75 -3.39 -18.85
CA TRP A 117 7.83 -4.05 -19.79
C TRP A 117 6.49 -4.43 -19.15
N HIS A 118 6.41 -4.56 -17.81
CA HIS A 118 5.16 -4.79 -17.09
C HIS A 118 4.18 -3.62 -17.15
N MET A 119 4.57 -2.47 -17.68
CA MET A 119 3.60 -1.41 -18.02
C MET A 119 2.49 -1.90 -18.95
N ASN A 120 2.77 -2.90 -19.79
CA ASN A 120 1.77 -3.52 -20.66
C ASN A 120 0.78 -4.42 -19.91
N ASP A 121 1.13 -4.85 -18.70
CA ASP A 121 0.39 -5.86 -17.93
C ASP A 121 -0.48 -5.26 -16.85
N ILE A 122 -0.26 -4.00 -16.46
CA ILE A 122 -0.86 -3.38 -15.27
C ILE A 122 -1.93 -2.33 -15.56
N GLU A 123 -2.36 -2.22 -16.80
CA GLU A 123 -3.47 -1.33 -17.22
C GLU A 123 -3.29 0.15 -16.83
N LEU A 124 -2.04 0.63 -16.84
CA LEU A 124 -1.69 2.05 -16.70
C LEU A 124 -1.13 2.60 -18.02
N PRO A 125 -1.44 3.85 -18.39
CA PRO A 125 -0.85 4.46 -19.58
C PRO A 125 0.68 4.56 -19.50
N TRP A 126 1.36 4.31 -20.61
CA TRP A 126 2.82 4.48 -20.71
C TRP A 126 3.30 5.90 -20.36
N SER A 127 2.43 6.90 -20.48
CA SER A 127 2.70 8.27 -20.03
C SER A 127 2.96 8.38 -18.53
N PHE A 128 2.60 7.38 -17.73
CA PHE A 128 2.89 7.31 -16.30
C PHE A 128 4.30 6.77 -16.02
N TYR A 129 4.94 6.10 -16.99
CA TYR A 129 6.32 5.61 -16.89
C TYR A 129 7.29 6.72 -17.28
N ASN A 130 7.58 7.61 -16.36
CA ASN A 130 8.57 8.67 -16.51
C ASN A 130 9.09 9.09 -15.12
N MET A 131 10.09 9.96 -15.07
CA MET A 131 10.70 10.44 -13.83
C MET A 131 9.67 11.12 -12.87
N HIS A 132 8.62 11.73 -13.44
CA HIS A 132 7.50 12.34 -12.70
C HIS A 132 6.33 11.36 -12.55
N GLY A 133 6.60 10.09 -12.33
CA GLY A 133 5.60 9.02 -12.21
C GLY A 133 6.17 7.75 -11.59
N LEU A 134 5.94 6.61 -12.24
CA LEU A 134 6.31 5.29 -11.73
C LEU A 134 7.79 4.93 -11.96
N GLU A 135 8.47 5.57 -12.92
CA GLU A 135 9.83 5.20 -13.29
C GLU A 135 10.80 5.51 -12.14
N PHE A 136 11.62 4.53 -11.79
CA PHE A 136 12.70 4.68 -10.85
C PHE A 136 13.87 3.74 -11.22
N ASN A 137 15.04 4.32 -11.53
CA ASN A 137 16.24 3.57 -11.93
C ASN A 137 16.01 2.59 -13.08
N GLY A 138 15.22 2.97 -14.09
CA GLY A 138 14.91 2.13 -15.24
C GLY A 138 13.85 1.05 -15.00
N GLN A 139 13.25 1.02 -13.80
CA GLN A 139 12.20 0.08 -13.40
C GLN A 139 10.91 0.81 -13.03
N ILE A 140 9.84 0.04 -12.83
CA ILE A 140 8.62 0.53 -12.19
C ILE A 140 8.81 0.42 -10.68
N SER A 141 8.55 1.49 -9.93
CA SER A 141 8.45 1.45 -8.47
C SER A 141 7.01 1.70 -8.04
N PHE A 142 6.39 0.70 -7.40
CA PHE A 142 5.04 0.84 -6.87
C PHE A 142 5.00 1.81 -5.69
N LEU A 143 6.05 1.81 -4.85
CA LEU A 143 6.17 2.77 -3.76
C LEU A 143 6.26 4.20 -4.29
N LYS A 144 7.12 4.45 -5.29
CA LYS A 144 7.24 5.78 -5.90
C LYS A 144 5.92 6.24 -6.52
N ALA A 145 5.16 5.36 -7.14
CA ALA A 145 3.83 5.68 -7.65
C ALA A 145 2.90 6.19 -6.53
N GLY A 146 2.89 5.52 -5.38
CA GLY A 146 2.17 5.96 -4.20
C GLY A 146 2.60 7.35 -3.72
N LEU A 147 3.92 7.57 -3.57
CA LEU A 147 4.49 8.85 -3.15
C LEU A 147 4.21 9.99 -4.15
N TYR A 148 4.22 9.69 -5.43
CA TYR A 148 4.05 10.71 -6.46
C TYR A 148 2.58 11.12 -6.63
N TYR A 149 1.66 10.14 -6.72
CA TYR A 149 0.27 10.37 -7.10
C TYR A 149 -0.70 10.60 -5.93
N ALA A 150 -0.34 10.22 -4.69
CA ALA A 150 -1.21 10.44 -3.54
C ALA A 150 -1.48 11.92 -3.28
N ASP A 151 -2.67 12.24 -2.79
CA ASP A 151 -3.00 13.60 -2.35
C ASP A 151 -2.26 13.94 -1.05
N HIS A 152 -2.10 12.98 -0.14
CA HIS A 152 -1.33 13.13 1.09
C HIS A 152 -0.54 11.86 1.43
N ILE A 153 0.66 12.03 1.95
CA ILE A 153 1.54 10.94 2.39
C ILE A 153 1.63 10.98 3.92
N THR A 154 1.55 9.80 4.53
CA THR A 154 1.86 9.65 5.95
C THR A 154 3.02 8.69 6.16
N ALA A 155 3.82 8.93 7.17
CA ALA A 155 4.81 8.01 7.70
C ALA A 155 4.44 7.60 9.12
N VAL A 156 4.96 6.49 9.61
CA VAL A 156 4.54 5.89 10.90
C VAL A 156 5.09 6.58 12.15
N SER A 157 5.78 7.71 11.99
CA SER A 157 6.09 8.64 13.09
C SER A 157 6.44 10.04 12.57
N PRO A 158 6.30 11.10 13.39
CA PRO A 158 6.76 12.45 13.03
C PRO A 158 8.28 12.50 12.76
N THR A 159 9.06 11.72 13.49
CA THR A 159 10.51 11.60 13.28
C THR A 159 10.80 10.95 11.94
N TYR A 160 10.17 9.81 11.66
CA TYR A 160 10.37 9.09 10.40
C TYR A 160 9.93 9.92 9.19
N ALA A 161 8.87 10.72 9.29
CA ALA A 161 8.45 11.64 8.23
C ALA A 161 9.53 12.67 7.87
N ARG A 162 10.37 13.08 8.84
CA ARG A 162 11.54 13.95 8.59
C ARG A 162 12.72 13.15 8.05
N GLU A 163 13.03 12.00 8.64
CA GLU A 163 14.16 11.15 8.26
C GLU A 163 14.09 10.76 6.79
N ILE A 164 12.93 10.32 6.28
CA ILE A 164 12.78 9.91 4.88
C ILE A 164 12.94 11.06 3.87
N THR A 165 13.06 12.32 4.31
CA THR A 165 13.43 13.43 3.44
C THR A 165 14.95 13.58 3.28
N GLU A 166 15.75 12.86 4.10
CA GLU A 166 17.21 12.94 4.08
C GLU A 166 17.81 11.83 3.20
N PRO A 167 18.89 12.12 2.44
CA PRO A 167 19.46 11.18 1.47
C PRO A 167 19.83 9.82 2.06
N GLN A 168 20.30 9.82 3.31
CA GLN A 168 20.72 8.60 4.03
C GLN A 168 19.57 7.63 4.34
N TYR A 169 18.31 8.10 4.33
CA TYR A 169 17.13 7.28 4.67
C TYR A 169 16.12 7.19 3.53
N ALA A 170 16.29 7.98 2.48
CA ALA A 170 15.31 8.14 1.41
C ALA A 170 15.44 7.13 0.27
N TYR A 171 16.51 6.33 0.25
CA TYR A 171 16.76 5.34 -0.82
C TYR A 171 16.69 5.92 -2.24
N GLY A 172 17.12 7.19 -2.42
CA GLY A 172 17.09 7.90 -3.70
C GLY A 172 15.77 8.62 -4.00
N MET A 173 14.83 8.67 -3.05
CA MET A 173 13.54 9.37 -3.21
C MET A 173 13.49 10.71 -2.44
N GLU A 174 14.61 11.20 -1.89
CA GLU A 174 14.68 12.41 -1.09
C GLU A 174 14.16 13.65 -1.80
N GLY A 175 14.40 13.78 -3.09
CA GLY A 175 13.91 14.91 -3.88
C GLY A 175 12.38 14.99 -3.90
N LEU A 176 11.72 13.87 -4.15
CA LEU A 176 10.26 13.77 -4.14
C LEU A 176 9.70 13.99 -2.72
N LEU A 177 10.29 13.36 -1.71
CA LEU A 177 9.80 13.43 -0.33
C LEU A 177 9.99 14.84 0.26
N ARG A 178 11.10 15.53 -0.01
CA ARG A 178 11.29 16.94 0.35
C ARG A 178 10.24 17.83 -0.30
N GLN A 179 9.98 17.61 -1.59
CA GLN A 179 8.94 18.38 -2.28
C GLN A 179 7.58 18.17 -1.60
N ARG A 180 7.18 16.92 -1.31
CA ARG A 180 5.92 16.63 -0.62
C ARG A 180 5.86 17.23 0.78
N HIS A 181 6.99 17.25 1.49
CA HIS A 181 7.09 17.89 2.80
C HIS A 181 6.89 19.41 2.70
N HIS A 182 7.56 20.08 1.77
CA HIS A 182 7.42 21.53 1.55
C HIS A 182 5.99 21.92 1.09
N GLU A 183 5.32 21.04 0.35
CA GLU A 183 3.93 21.22 -0.06
C GLU A 183 2.93 20.99 1.10
N GLY A 184 3.38 20.61 2.30
CA GLY A 184 2.52 20.24 3.43
C GLY A 184 1.77 18.92 3.21
N ARG A 185 2.27 18.06 2.33
CA ARG A 185 1.65 16.79 1.91
C ARG A 185 2.34 15.55 2.47
N LEU A 186 3.25 15.72 3.43
CA LEU A 186 3.91 14.64 4.17
C LEU A 186 3.79 14.91 5.66
N SER A 187 3.20 13.99 6.41
CA SER A 187 3.09 14.05 7.87
C SER A 187 3.43 12.72 8.52
N GLY A 188 3.71 12.73 9.82
CA GLY A 188 3.98 11.51 10.58
C GLY A 188 2.89 11.27 11.61
N ILE A 189 2.40 10.02 11.68
CA ILE A 189 1.37 9.58 12.62
C ILE A 189 1.91 8.34 13.33
N LEU A 190 1.99 8.36 14.66
CA LEU A 190 2.41 7.21 15.44
C LEU A 190 1.36 6.09 15.36
N ASN A 191 1.85 4.86 15.21
CA ASN A 191 1.00 3.68 15.35
C ASN A 191 0.45 3.59 16.78
N GLY A 192 -0.75 3.05 16.91
CA GLY A 192 -1.30 2.66 18.20
C GLY A 192 -0.55 1.48 18.81
N VAL A 193 -0.66 1.33 20.10
CA VAL A 193 -0.14 0.18 20.86
C VAL A 193 -1.33 -0.49 21.53
N ASP A 194 -1.41 -1.82 21.41
CA ASP A 194 -2.35 -2.62 22.19
C ASP A 194 -1.77 -2.79 23.61
N ASP A 195 -2.24 -1.97 24.53
CA ASP A 195 -1.79 -1.96 25.94
C ASP A 195 -2.37 -3.12 26.75
N GLY A 196 -3.33 -3.85 26.22
CA GLY A 196 -3.79 -5.11 26.80
C GLY A 196 -2.78 -6.24 26.59
N ILE A 197 -2.14 -6.27 25.43
CA ILE A 197 -1.10 -7.27 25.05
C ILE A 197 0.29 -6.79 25.48
N TRP A 198 0.65 -5.55 25.13
CA TRP A 198 1.97 -4.97 25.44
C TRP A 198 1.95 -4.26 26.80
N SER A 199 1.67 -5.01 27.85
CA SER A 199 1.55 -4.50 29.22
C SER A 199 2.52 -5.24 30.14
N PRO A 200 3.55 -4.58 30.71
CA PRO A 200 4.49 -5.24 31.60
C PRO A 200 3.83 -5.78 32.87
N GLN A 201 2.66 -5.29 33.24
CA GLN A 201 1.85 -5.82 34.34
C GLN A 201 1.26 -7.20 34.05
N ASN A 202 0.93 -7.46 32.76
CA ASN A 202 0.20 -8.64 32.32
C ASN A 202 1.06 -9.60 31.48
N ASP A 203 2.24 -9.18 31.04
CA ASP A 203 3.12 -9.99 30.20
C ASP A 203 3.69 -11.19 30.95
N LEU A 204 3.27 -12.39 30.55
CA LEU A 204 3.70 -13.64 31.13
C LEU A 204 5.12 -14.05 30.74
N LEU A 205 5.73 -13.40 29.76
CA LEU A 205 7.07 -13.67 29.28
C LEU A 205 8.15 -12.92 30.08
N LEU A 206 7.75 -11.91 30.85
CA LEU A 206 8.66 -11.19 31.71
C LEU A 206 9.00 -12.02 32.95
N PRO A 207 10.28 -12.19 33.31
CA PRO A 207 10.71 -12.86 34.55
C PRO A 207 10.11 -12.23 35.81
N MET A 208 9.96 -10.92 35.82
CA MET A 208 9.29 -10.15 36.85
C MET A 208 8.42 -9.09 36.21
N ARG A 209 7.13 -9.14 36.50
CA ARG A 209 6.17 -8.14 36.03
C ARG A 209 6.32 -6.87 36.85
N TYR A 210 6.08 -5.74 36.22
CA TYR A 210 6.15 -4.46 36.89
C TYR A 210 5.05 -3.51 36.38
N ASP A 211 4.75 -2.53 37.16
CA ASP A 211 3.87 -1.42 36.82
C ASP A 211 4.53 -0.10 37.24
N ARG A 212 3.77 0.98 37.12
CA ARG A 212 4.20 2.33 37.47
C ARG A 212 4.63 2.44 38.96
N ASP A 213 4.02 1.66 39.84
CA ASP A 213 4.22 1.74 41.31
C ASP A 213 5.26 0.76 41.81
N THR A 214 5.70 -0.19 40.96
CA THR A 214 6.65 -1.26 41.30
C THR A 214 7.95 -1.23 40.48
N LEU A 215 8.21 -0.13 39.78
CA LEU A 215 9.47 0.12 39.05
C LEU A 215 10.64 0.32 39.98
#